data_f19f99d2bedde6aeba69455793c8edc5
#
_entry.id   f19f99d2bedde6aeba69455793c8edc5
#
_cell.length_a   1.000
_cell.length_b   1.000
_cell.length_c   1.000
_cell.angle_alpha   90.00
_cell.angle_beta   90.00
_cell.angle_gamma   90.00
#
_symmetry.space_group_name_H-M   'P 1'
#
loop_
_entity.id
_entity.type
_entity.pdbx_description
1 polymer ?
#
loop_
_entity_poly.entity_id
_entity_poly.type
_entity_poly.pdbx_seq_one_letter_code
_entity_poly.pdbx_strand_id
1 'polypeptide(L)'
;MFQPADFAQLIAAIGVMLSMLTVAKQIYDNTKQAKLANWGVLSERYMSVYRQTSNLELAEIIVRGREDYSALGSHEKLAFGHFLENLCIANEGALVMAKSFTRGNEGMTDLFERHIRWHLGSKGARQWFEEFESERGFPEDLTQSIRRAIA
;
A
#
# COMPACT_ATOMS: atom_id res chain seq x y z
N MET A 1 -23.17 57.85 4.76
CA MET A 1 -23.14 57.60 6.22
C MET A 1 -23.41 56.11 6.40
N PHE A 2 -22.45 55.33 6.87
CA PHE A 2 -22.67 53.90 7.13
C PHE A 2 -23.69 53.72 8.24
N GLN A 3 -24.69 52.87 8.01
CA GLN A 3 -25.69 52.57 9.03
C GLN A 3 -25.16 51.54 10.02
N PRO A 4 -25.61 51.50 11.27
CA PRO A 4 -25.20 50.49 12.26
C PRO A 4 -25.43 49.05 11.78
N ALA A 5 -26.44 48.81 10.94
CA ALA A 5 -26.72 47.53 10.32
C ALA A 5 -25.61 47.04 9.36
N ASP A 6 -25.00 47.98 8.60
CA ASP A 6 -23.90 47.67 7.66
C ASP A 6 -22.65 47.19 8.44
N PHE A 7 -22.42 47.79 9.61
CA PHE A 7 -21.30 47.43 10.46
C PHE A 7 -21.49 46.04 11.08
N ALA A 8 -22.70 45.71 11.53
CA ALA A 8 -23.02 44.37 12.05
C ALA A 8 -22.88 43.29 10.97
N GLN A 9 -23.31 43.58 9.74
CA GLN A 9 -23.13 42.65 8.60
C GLN A 9 -21.65 42.44 8.25
N LEU A 10 -20.84 43.49 8.30
CA LEU A 10 -19.39 43.36 8.06
C LEU A 10 -18.71 42.47 9.11
N ILE A 11 -19.05 42.68 10.40
CA ILE A 11 -18.53 41.85 11.49
C ILE A 11 -18.95 40.38 11.30
N ALA A 12 -20.21 40.13 10.95
CA ALA A 12 -20.70 38.80 10.69
C ALA A 12 -19.98 38.12 9.50
N ALA A 13 -19.77 38.86 8.41
CA ALA A 13 -19.04 38.37 7.24
C ALA A 13 -17.59 38.01 7.57
N ILE A 14 -16.89 38.83 8.36
CA ILE A 14 -15.53 38.57 8.84
C ILE A 14 -15.52 37.30 9.73
N GLY A 15 -16.50 37.16 10.63
CA GLY A 15 -16.65 36.00 11.49
C GLY A 15 -16.81 34.67 10.69
N VAL A 16 -17.67 34.74 9.65
CA VAL A 16 -17.85 33.58 8.74
C VAL A 16 -16.55 33.25 7.99
N MET A 17 -15.85 34.24 7.46
CA MET A 17 -14.59 34.04 6.75
C MET A 17 -13.53 33.42 7.67
N LEU A 18 -13.38 33.90 8.89
CA LEU A 18 -12.44 33.33 9.88
C LEU A 18 -12.81 31.89 10.24
N SER A 19 -14.11 31.61 10.39
CA SER A 19 -14.58 30.23 10.64
C SER A 19 -14.27 29.31 9.47
N MET A 20 -14.48 29.74 8.22
CA MET A 20 -14.14 28.98 7.03
C MET A 20 -12.63 28.68 6.93
N LEU A 21 -11.78 29.65 7.22
CA LEU A 21 -10.33 29.46 7.25
C LEU A 21 -9.90 28.46 8.31
N THR A 22 -10.54 28.52 9.48
CA THR A 22 -10.27 27.56 10.58
C THR A 22 -10.68 26.14 10.18
N VAL A 23 -11.86 25.97 9.58
CA VAL A 23 -12.33 24.67 9.08
C VAL A 23 -11.42 24.16 7.97
N ALA A 24 -11.03 25.00 7.03
CA ALA A 24 -10.12 24.62 5.95
C ALA A 24 -8.76 24.13 6.50
N LYS A 25 -8.22 24.82 7.51
CA LYS A 25 -7.01 24.41 8.20
C LYS A 25 -7.20 23.07 8.91
N GLN A 26 -8.31 22.88 9.63
CA GLN A 26 -8.61 21.61 10.30
C GLN A 26 -8.71 20.44 9.31
N ILE A 27 -9.37 20.63 8.18
CA ILE A 27 -9.44 19.61 7.12
C ILE A 27 -8.05 19.28 6.61
N TYR A 28 -7.20 20.26 6.36
CA TYR A 28 -5.82 20.05 5.92
C TYR A 28 -5.02 19.27 6.95
N ASP A 29 -5.06 19.67 8.23
CA ASP A 29 -4.32 19.01 9.31
C ASP A 29 -4.82 17.58 9.53
N ASN A 30 -6.14 17.34 9.53
CA ASN A 30 -6.74 16.00 9.63
C ASN A 30 -6.33 15.10 8.46
N THR A 31 -6.32 15.65 7.23
CA THR A 31 -5.88 14.89 6.05
C THR A 31 -4.41 14.49 6.18
N LYS A 32 -3.55 15.40 6.66
CA LYS A 32 -2.14 15.11 6.89
C LYS A 32 -1.96 14.02 7.96
N GLN A 33 -2.70 14.09 9.06
CA GLN A 33 -2.66 13.09 10.13
C GLN A 33 -3.14 11.72 9.63
N ALA A 34 -4.23 11.68 8.85
CA ALA A 34 -4.72 10.45 8.25
C ALA A 34 -3.69 9.81 7.32
N LYS A 35 -2.96 10.60 6.53
CA LYS A 35 -1.86 10.12 5.68
C LYS A 35 -0.75 9.49 6.50
N LEU A 36 -0.32 10.14 7.57
CA LEU A 36 0.73 9.61 8.46
C LEU A 36 0.29 8.33 9.18
N ALA A 37 -0.96 8.26 9.64
CA ALA A 37 -1.51 7.07 10.26
C ALA A 37 -1.58 5.89 9.29
N ASN A 38 -2.06 6.12 8.07
CA ASN A 38 -2.10 5.10 7.02
C ASN A 38 -0.70 4.61 6.66
N TRP A 39 0.28 5.51 6.57
CA TRP A 39 1.68 5.14 6.36
C TRP A 39 2.24 4.27 7.49
N GLY A 40 1.90 4.59 8.75
CA GLY A 40 2.25 3.77 9.90
C GLY A 40 1.68 2.35 9.81
N VAL A 41 0.40 2.21 9.45
CA VAL A 41 -0.26 0.90 9.25
C VAL A 41 0.41 0.11 8.13
N LEU A 42 0.73 0.76 7.01
CA LEU A 42 1.40 0.10 5.88
C LEU A 42 2.79 -0.38 6.27
N SER A 43 3.57 0.48 6.94
CA SER A 43 4.91 0.12 7.43
C SER A 43 4.86 -1.07 8.38
N GLU A 44 3.89 -1.12 9.30
CA GLU A 44 3.74 -2.25 10.23
C GLU A 44 3.40 -3.55 9.50
N ARG A 45 2.56 -3.49 8.47
CA ARG A 45 2.26 -4.67 7.62
C ARG A 45 3.53 -5.21 6.96
N TYR A 46 4.34 -4.35 6.34
CA TYR A 46 5.62 -4.76 5.76
C TYR A 46 6.56 -5.35 6.79
N MET A 47 6.72 -4.68 7.94
CA MET A 47 7.57 -5.19 9.02
C MET A 47 7.08 -6.52 9.55
N SER A 48 5.77 -6.76 9.61
CA SER A 48 5.18 -8.06 9.98
C SER A 48 5.58 -9.17 9.01
N VAL A 49 5.54 -8.90 7.70
CA VAL A 49 5.98 -9.87 6.68
C VAL A 49 7.49 -10.15 6.81
N TYR A 50 8.30 -9.10 6.96
CA TYR A 50 9.76 -9.28 7.10
C TYR A 50 10.18 -9.95 8.40
N ARG A 51 9.46 -9.77 9.50
CA ARG A 51 9.73 -10.52 10.75
C ARG A 51 9.59 -12.03 10.56
N GLN A 52 8.77 -12.50 9.64
CA GLN A 52 8.66 -13.94 9.34
C GLN A 52 9.98 -14.50 8.81
N THR A 53 10.75 -13.73 8.06
CA THR A 53 12.05 -14.14 7.53
C THR A 53 13.16 -14.23 8.59
N SER A 54 12.90 -13.82 9.83
CA SER A 54 13.79 -14.06 10.97
C SER A 54 13.80 -15.53 11.40
N ASN A 55 12.82 -16.33 10.97
CA ASN A 55 12.86 -17.78 11.08
C ASN A 55 13.78 -18.33 9.97
N LEU A 56 14.87 -18.97 10.37
CA LEU A 56 15.88 -19.51 9.43
C LEU A 56 15.31 -20.58 8.50
N GLU A 57 14.42 -21.44 9.00
CA GLU A 57 13.78 -22.48 8.19
C GLU A 57 12.94 -21.84 7.07
N LEU A 58 12.13 -20.83 7.40
CA LEU A 58 11.37 -20.09 6.38
C LEU A 58 12.28 -19.34 5.41
N ALA A 59 13.38 -18.77 5.90
CA ALA A 59 14.33 -18.07 5.04
C ALA A 59 14.98 -19.04 4.02
N GLU A 60 15.33 -20.25 4.44
CA GLU A 60 15.85 -21.29 3.53
C GLU A 60 14.80 -21.72 2.51
N ILE A 61 13.54 -21.89 2.91
CA ILE A 61 12.44 -22.19 2.01
C ILE A 61 12.28 -21.08 0.97
N ILE A 62 12.35 -19.81 1.41
CA ILE A 62 12.24 -18.66 0.51
C ILE A 62 13.38 -18.65 -0.51
N VAL A 63 14.61 -18.91 -0.10
CA VAL A 63 15.76 -18.95 -1.02
C VAL A 63 15.56 -20.04 -2.08
N ARG A 64 15.27 -21.27 -1.68
CA ARG A 64 15.04 -22.39 -2.61
C ARG A 64 13.80 -22.17 -3.48
N GLY A 65 12.72 -21.68 -2.89
CA GLY A 65 11.48 -21.39 -3.60
C GLY A 65 11.63 -20.33 -4.67
N ARG A 66 12.49 -19.33 -4.45
CA ARG A 66 12.82 -18.32 -5.48
C ARG A 66 13.57 -18.91 -6.66
N GLU A 67 14.41 -19.91 -6.44
CA GLU A 67 15.13 -20.60 -7.51
C GLU A 67 14.21 -21.50 -8.31
N ASP A 68 13.45 -22.36 -7.62
CA ASP A 68 12.51 -23.29 -8.25
C ASP A 68 11.38 -23.68 -7.29
N TYR A 69 10.18 -23.12 -7.49
CA TYR A 69 9.00 -23.45 -6.70
C TYR A 69 8.56 -24.91 -6.86
N SER A 70 8.74 -25.47 -8.05
CA SER A 70 8.35 -26.86 -8.33
C SER A 70 9.15 -27.88 -7.52
N ALA A 71 10.37 -27.54 -7.11
CA ALA A 71 11.25 -28.40 -6.33
C ALA A 71 10.92 -28.41 -4.82
N LEU A 72 10.03 -27.53 -4.35
CA LEU A 72 9.60 -27.49 -2.96
C LEU A 72 8.63 -28.63 -2.62
N GLY A 73 8.76 -29.19 -1.42
CA GLY A 73 7.76 -30.09 -0.85
C GLY A 73 6.44 -29.37 -0.54
N SER A 74 5.35 -30.14 -0.37
CA SER A 74 4.00 -29.56 -0.19
C SER A 74 3.90 -28.55 0.96
N HIS A 75 4.52 -28.84 2.11
CA HIS A 75 4.51 -27.90 3.25
C HIS A 75 5.37 -26.66 2.99
N GLU A 76 6.47 -26.80 2.26
CA GLU A 76 7.34 -25.71 1.87
C GLU A 76 6.68 -24.80 0.83
N LYS A 77 5.95 -25.38 -0.13
CA LYS A 77 5.13 -24.65 -1.09
C LYS A 77 4.08 -23.80 -0.38
N LEU A 78 3.42 -24.36 0.64
CA LEU A 78 2.45 -23.64 1.44
C LEU A 78 3.10 -22.46 2.19
N ALA A 79 4.25 -22.70 2.84
CA ALA A 79 4.98 -21.65 3.59
C ALA A 79 5.48 -20.54 2.66
N PHE A 80 6.08 -20.88 1.53
CA PHE A 80 6.54 -19.95 0.51
C PHE A 80 5.38 -19.17 -0.10
N GLY A 81 4.28 -19.86 -0.43
CA GLY A 81 3.08 -19.23 -0.99
C GLY A 81 2.47 -18.23 -0.03
N HIS A 82 2.27 -18.58 1.24
CA HIS A 82 1.75 -17.65 2.24
C HIS A 82 2.67 -16.44 2.45
N PHE A 83 3.99 -16.61 2.41
CA PHE A 83 4.92 -15.49 2.48
C PHE A 83 4.70 -14.51 1.32
N LEU A 84 4.63 -15.02 0.08
CA LEU A 84 4.41 -14.21 -1.11
C LEU A 84 3.01 -13.58 -1.14
N GLU A 85 1.98 -14.31 -0.73
CA GLU A 85 0.61 -13.81 -0.61
C GLU A 85 0.51 -12.64 0.38
N ASN A 86 1.08 -12.80 1.58
CA ASN A 86 1.13 -11.73 2.58
C ASN A 86 1.87 -10.49 2.08
N LEU A 87 2.93 -10.69 1.31
CA LEU A 87 3.69 -9.62 0.69
C LEU A 87 2.87 -8.88 -0.37
N CYS A 88 2.12 -9.61 -1.21
CA CYS A 88 1.21 -9.02 -2.20
C CYS A 88 0.09 -8.22 -1.53
N ILE A 89 -0.52 -8.75 -0.46
CA ILE A 89 -1.56 -8.04 0.32
C ILE A 89 -1.00 -6.77 0.97
N ALA A 90 0.23 -6.81 1.50
CA ALA A 90 0.88 -5.61 2.02
C ALA A 90 1.10 -4.56 0.92
N ASN A 91 1.47 -4.99 -0.29
CA ASN A 91 1.64 -4.10 -1.44
C ASN A 91 0.32 -3.56 -2.00
N GLU A 92 -0.78 -4.30 -1.89
CA GLU A 92 -2.12 -3.79 -2.25
C GLU A 92 -2.45 -2.53 -1.46
N GLY A 93 -2.16 -2.51 -0.15
CA GLY A 93 -2.32 -1.32 0.68
C GLY A 93 -1.56 -0.10 0.14
N ALA A 94 -0.35 -0.30 -0.38
CA ALA A 94 0.44 0.77 -1.01
C ALA A 94 -0.21 1.28 -2.29
N LEU A 95 -0.75 0.38 -3.14
CA LEU A 95 -1.48 0.75 -4.36
C LEU A 95 -2.76 1.54 -4.06
N VAL A 96 -3.55 1.10 -3.08
CA VAL A 96 -4.78 1.79 -2.66
C VAL A 96 -4.42 3.19 -2.16
N MET A 97 -3.37 3.32 -1.37
CA MET A 97 -2.88 4.63 -0.91
C MET A 97 -2.42 5.49 -2.10
N ALA A 98 -1.66 4.94 -3.03
CA ALA A 98 -1.23 5.67 -4.22
C ALA A 98 -2.41 6.19 -5.03
N LYS A 99 -3.45 5.41 -5.24
CA LYS A 99 -4.68 5.82 -5.97
C LYS A 99 -5.50 6.88 -5.21
N SER A 100 -5.49 6.83 -3.87
CA SER A 100 -6.30 7.73 -3.03
C SER A 100 -5.74 9.14 -2.90
N PHE A 101 -4.49 9.38 -3.27
CA PHE A 101 -3.84 10.67 -3.12
C PHE A 101 -3.47 11.27 -4.48
N THR A 102 -4.15 12.33 -4.87
CA THR A 102 -4.03 12.99 -6.18
C THR A 102 -2.74 13.81 -6.40
N ARG A 103 -1.92 14.01 -5.37
CA ARG A 103 -0.65 14.75 -5.46
C ARG A 103 0.46 14.05 -4.68
N GLY A 104 1.61 13.83 -5.32
CA GLY A 104 2.81 13.28 -4.69
C GLY A 104 2.89 11.75 -4.64
N ASN A 105 2.15 11.04 -5.48
CA ASN A 105 2.05 9.57 -5.48
C ASN A 105 3.01 8.86 -6.44
N GLU A 106 3.68 9.59 -7.31
CA GLU A 106 4.58 9.01 -8.31
C GLU A 106 5.63 8.09 -7.66
N GLY A 107 6.18 8.50 -6.51
CA GLY A 107 7.12 7.68 -5.76
C GLY A 107 6.54 6.41 -5.14
N MET A 108 5.24 6.37 -4.84
CA MET A 108 4.58 5.19 -4.26
C MET A 108 4.36 4.09 -5.29
N THR A 109 3.94 4.45 -6.49
CA THR A 109 3.77 3.48 -7.58
C THR A 109 5.10 2.85 -7.95
N ASP A 110 6.15 3.67 -8.10
CA ASP A 110 7.51 3.19 -8.39
C ASP A 110 8.07 2.31 -7.24
N LEU A 111 7.82 2.67 -6.00
CA LEU A 111 8.19 1.84 -4.85
C LEU A 111 7.49 0.48 -4.90
N PHE A 112 6.17 0.47 -5.17
CA PHE A 112 5.40 -0.75 -5.33
C PHE A 112 5.98 -1.63 -6.45
N GLU A 113 6.20 -1.08 -7.64
CA GLU A 113 6.69 -1.84 -8.79
C GLU A 113 8.08 -2.44 -8.53
N ARG A 114 9.00 -1.67 -7.93
CA ARG A 114 10.33 -2.16 -7.54
C ARG A 114 10.24 -3.27 -6.50
N HIS A 115 9.36 -3.14 -5.53
CA HIS A 115 9.17 -4.11 -4.47
C HIS A 115 8.59 -5.43 -5.00
N ILE A 116 7.56 -5.35 -5.82
CA ILE A 116 6.98 -6.52 -6.47
C ILE A 116 8.01 -7.19 -7.39
N ARG A 117 8.72 -6.44 -8.21
CA ARG A 117 9.76 -6.98 -9.09
C ARG A 117 10.85 -7.71 -8.31
N TRP A 118 11.27 -7.17 -7.18
CA TRP A 118 12.26 -7.81 -6.32
C TRP A 118 11.78 -9.16 -5.79
N HIS A 119 10.55 -9.25 -5.34
CA HIS A 119 10.03 -10.44 -4.69
C HIS A 119 9.44 -11.47 -5.66
N LEU A 120 8.68 -11.01 -6.66
CA LEU A 120 8.00 -11.87 -7.62
C LEU A 120 8.75 -12.06 -8.96
N GLY A 121 9.84 -11.34 -9.17
CA GLY A 121 10.61 -11.42 -10.41
C GLY A 121 11.48 -12.67 -10.55
N SER A 122 11.67 -13.46 -9.48
CA SER A 122 12.43 -14.72 -9.55
C SER A 122 11.65 -15.82 -10.26
N LYS A 123 12.35 -16.81 -10.83
CA LYS A 123 11.73 -17.95 -11.54
C LYS A 123 10.65 -18.64 -10.70
N GLY A 124 11.00 -19.05 -9.49
CA GLY A 124 10.07 -19.80 -8.65
C GLY A 124 8.90 -18.95 -8.13
N ALA A 125 9.10 -17.66 -7.89
CA ALA A 125 8.00 -16.78 -7.49
C ALA A 125 7.00 -16.54 -8.65
N ARG A 126 7.47 -16.49 -9.89
CA ARG A 126 6.59 -16.46 -11.09
C ARG A 126 5.79 -17.75 -11.24
N GLN A 127 6.44 -18.91 -11.06
CA GLN A 127 5.75 -20.21 -11.06
C GLN A 127 4.63 -20.26 -10.01
N TRP A 128 4.93 -19.81 -8.78
CA TRP A 128 3.92 -19.70 -7.73
C TRP A 128 2.78 -18.76 -8.12
N PHE A 129 3.08 -17.60 -8.69
CA PHE A 129 2.06 -16.60 -9.04
C PHE A 129 1.12 -17.13 -10.12
N GLU A 130 1.63 -17.83 -11.13
CA GLU A 130 0.82 -18.47 -12.17
C GLU A 130 -0.11 -19.55 -11.60
N GLU A 131 0.41 -20.43 -10.69
CA GLU A 131 -0.40 -21.43 -10.01
C GLU A 131 -1.47 -20.78 -9.13
N PHE A 132 -1.08 -19.80 -8.31
CA PHE A 132 -2.00 -19.06 -7.42
C PHE A 132 -3.11 -18.35 -8.20
N GLU A 133 -2.77 -17.71 -9.31
CA GLU A 133 -3.72 -17.00 -10.15
C GLU A 133 -4.75 -17.94 -10.79
N SER A 134 -4.33 -19.15 -11.18
CA SER A 134 -5.23 -20.15 -11.74
C SER A 134 -6.23 -20.71 -10.72
N GLU A 135 -5.85 -20.77 -9.44
CA GLU A 135 -6.66 -21.38 -8.38
C GLU A 135 -7.55 -20.35 -7.65
N ARG A 136 -7.00 -19.22 -7.26
CA ARG A 136 -7.65 -18.22 -6.39
C ARG A 136 -7.56 -16.81 -6.94
N GLY A 137 -6.36 -16.41 -7.34
CA GLY A 137 -6.04 -15.07 -7.83
C GLY A 137 -6.16 -13.95 -6.80
N PHE A 138 -5.71 -12.77 -7.20
CA PHE A 138 -5.93 -11.49 -6.50
C PHE A 138 -7.01 -10.67 -7.22
N PRO A 139 -7.53 -9.59 -6.61
CA PRO A 139 -8.35 -8.62 -7.32
C PRO A 139 -7.68 -8.18 -8.62
N GLU A 140 -8.47 -7.98 -9.68
CA GLU A 140 -7.97 -7.72 -11.05
C GLU A 140 -6.95 -6.58 -11.11
N ASP A 141 -7.22 -5.48 -10.39
CA ASP A 141 -6.34 -4.31 -10.33
C ASP A 141 -4.94 -4.65 -9.78
N LEU A 142 -4.88 -5.50 -8.74
CA LEU A 142 -3.63 -5.94 -8.14
C LEU A 142 -2.91 -6.91 -9.07
N THR A 143 -3.62 -7.88 -9.61
CA THR A 143 -3.11 -8.86 -10.59
C THR A 143 -2.45 -8.16 -11.78
N GLN A 144 -3.13 -7.20 -12.40
CA GLN A 144 -2.57 -6.44 -13.53
C GLN A 144 -1.35 -5.61 -13.13
N SER A 145 -1.35 -5.06 -11.91
CA SER A 145 -0.20 -4.29 -11.41
C SER A 145 1.00 -5.19 -11.14
N ILE A 146 0.78 -6.40 -10.61
CA ILE A 146 1.83 -7.40 -10.43
C ILE A 146 2.39 -7.83 -11.78
N ARG A 147 1.54 -8.19 -12.74
CA ARG A 147 1.97 -8.61 -14.09
C ARG A 147 2.85 -7.56 -14.76
N ARG A 148 2.45 -6.28 -14.69
CA ARG A 148 3.26 -5.17 -15.22
C ARG A 148 4.62 -5.04 -14.55
N ALA A 149 4.67 -5.25 -13.23
CA ALA A 149 5.90 -5.11 -12.47
C ALA A 149 6.91 -6.24 -12.76
N ILE A 150 6.44 -7.46 -13.10
CA ILE A 150 7.30 -8.63 -13.33
C ILE A 150 7.53 -8.96 -14.81
N ALA A 151 6.86 -8.26 -15.72
CA ALA A 151 7.11 -8.38 -17.17
C ALA A 151 8.51 -7.88 -17.53
#